data_e9470cd5677bec118cb0b3d67028545f
#
_entry.id   e9470cd5677bec118cb0b3d67028545f
#
_cell.length_a   1.000
_cell.length_b   1.000
_cell.length_c   1.000
_cell.angle_alpha   90.00
_cell.angle_beta   90.00
_cell.angle_gamma   90.00
#
_symmetry.space_group_name_H-M   'P 1'
#
loop_
_entity.id
_entity.type
_entity.pdbx_description
1 polymer ?
#
loop_
_entity_poly.entity_id
_entity_poly.type
_entity_poly.pdbx_seq_one_letter_code
_entity_poly.pdbx_strand_id
1 'polypeptide(L)'
;MDMKGLLDSFNYAISGFIYAVRTQRNMKIHMVAAIGVILFSLFTNITKVELLVLFISMTMVMSAELLNTAIESAIDATTNHYHPLAKIAKNAAAAAVLLTAVNALVVGYFIFWEE
;
A
#
# COMPACT_ATOMS: atom_id res chain seq x y z
N MET A 1 -19.56 -19.94 0.89
CA MET A 1 -18.65 -19.86 2.06
C MET A 1 -19.49 -19.76 3.32
N ASP A 2 -19.22 -20.60 4.29
CA ASP A 2 -19.92 -20.52 5.57
C ASP A 2 -19.35 -19.40 6.46
N MET A 3 -19.98 -19.17 7.59
CA MET A 3 -19.59 -18.10 8.50
C MET A 3 -18.15 -18.29 9.02
N LYS A 4 -17.78 -19.53 9.35
CA LYS A 4 -16.45 -19.83 9.82
C LYS A 4 -15.39 -19.53 8.76
N GLY A 5 -15.64 -19.94 7.51
CA GLY A 5 -14.74 -19.66 6.41
C GLY A 5 -14.59 -18.17 6.15
N LEU A 6 -15.69 -17.42 6.30
CA LEU A 6 -15.66 -15.97 6.14
C LEU A 6 -14.81 -15.30 7.23
N LEU A 7 -15.01 -15.71 8.49
CA LEU A 7 -14.22 -15.18 9.61
C LEU A 7 -12.74 -15.52 9.47
N ASP A 8 -12.42 -16.74 9.02
CA ASP A 8 -11.04 -17.14 8.79
C ASP A 8 -10.39 -16.27 7.71
N SER A 9 -11.13 -15.95 6.64
CA SER A 9 -10.62 -15.09 5.58
C SER A 9 -10.28 -13.70 6.09
N PHE A 10 -11.13 -13.11 6.93
CA PHE A 10 -10.83 -11.83 7.56
C PHE A 10 -9.61 -11.91 8.45
N ASN A 11 -9.49 -12.98 9.23
CA ASN A 11 -8.33 -13.17 10.10
C ASN A 11 -7.04 -13.28 9.31
N TYR A 12 -7.04 -13.99 8.18
CA TYR A 12 -5.86 -14.09 7.31
C TYR A 12 -5.49 -12.73 6.73
N ALA A 13 -6.49 -11.97 6.28
CA ALA A 13 -6.24 -10.64 5.71
C ALA A 13 -5.65 -9.69 6.76
N ILE A 14 -6.21 -9.68 7.97
CA ILE A 14 -5.70 -8.85 9.06
C ILE A 14 -4.28 -9.27 9.43
N SER A 15 -4.02 -10.56 9.51
CA SER A 15 -2.68 -11.08 9.83
C SER A 15 -1.66 -10.65 8.80
N GLY A 16 -2.01 -10.72 7.51
CA GLY A 16 -1.13 -10.29 6.43
C GLY A 16 -0.84 -8.81 6.48
N PHE A 17 -1.85 -8.00 6.77
CA PHE A 17 -1.70 -6.56 6.91
C PHE A 17 -0.76 -6.22 8.07
N ILE A 18 -0.99 -6.84 9.23
CA ILE A 18 -0.16 -6.63 10.41
C ILE A 18 1.29 -7.06 10.15
N TYR A 19 1.48 -8.19 9.47
CA TYR A 19 2.81 -8.65 9.09
C TYR A 19 3.54 -7.60 8.25
N ALA A 20 2.88 -7.06 7.24
CA ALA A 20 3.48 -6.05 6.38
C ALA A 20 3.84 -4.78 7.15
N VAL A 21 2.94 -4.31 8.02
CA VAL A 21 3.20 -3.11 8.83
C VAL A 21 4.38 -3.34 9.78
N ARG A 22 4.51 -4.54 10.34
CA ARG A 22 5.57 -4.85 11.30
C ARG A 22 6.93 -5.05 10.64
N THR A 23 6.96 -5.65 9.45
CA THR A 23 8.21 -6.11 8.85
C THR A 23 8.69 -5.26 7.69
N GLN A 24 7.80 -4.49 7.04
CA GLN A 24 8.15 -3.74 5.84
C GLN A 24 8.32 -2.26 6.17
N ARG A 25 9.54 -1.78 5.99
CA ARG A 25 9.87 -0.37 6.23
C ARG A 25 8.99 0.57 5.40
N ASN A 26 8.83 0.26 4.10
CA ASN A 26 8.02 1.10 3.21
C ASN A 26 6.56 1.14 3.65
N MET A 27 6.02 0.02 4.13
CA MET A 27 4.65 -0.01 4.63
C MET A 27 4.46 0.91 5.83
N LYS A 28 5.45 0.94 6.73
CA LYS A 28 5.43 1.85 7.89
C LYS A 28 5.42 3.31 7.44
N ILE A 29 6.24 3.64 6.44
CA ILE A 29 6.32 5.00 5.90
C ILE A 29 4.99 5.40 5.29
N HIS A 30 4.40 4.54 4.47
CA HIS A 30 3.10 4.82 3.83
C HIS A 30 1.98 4.96 4.86
N MET A 31 2.00 4.14 5.91
CA MET A 31 1.01 4.19 6.98
C MET A 31 1.08 5.51 7.73
N VAL A 32 2.29 5.93 8.13
CA VAL A 32 2.49 7.20 8.82
C VAL A 32 2.08 8.37 7.93
N ALA A 33 2.46 8.33 6.66
CA ALA A 33 2.10 9.37 5.70
C ALA A 33 0.59 9.45 5.51
N ALA A 34 -0.10 8.32 5.40
CA ALA A 34 -1.56 8.29 5.23
C ALA A 34 -2.27 8.86 6.44
N ILE A 35 -1.85 8.47 7.64
CA ILE A 35 -2.43 9.00 8.87
C ILE A 35 -2.19 10.50 8.96
N GLY A 36 -0.98 10.96 8.64
CA GLY A 36 -0.64 12.38 8.65
C GLY A 36 -1.48 13.20 7.68
N VAL A 37 -1.68 12.68 6.47
CA VAL A 37 -2.49 13.37 5.45
C VAL A 37 -3.95 13.46 5.87
N ILE A 38 -4.50 12.37 6.42
CA ILE A 38 -5.89 12.37 6.89
C ILE A 38 -6.06 13.39 8.02
N LEU A 39 -5.15 13.40 8.99
CA LEU A 39 -5.21 14.37 10.08
C LEU A 39 -5.09 15.80 9.57
N PHE A 40 -4.17 16.05 8.64
CA PHE A 40 -4.01 17.37 8.04
C PHE A 40 -5.27 17.79 7.29
N SER A 41 -5.93 16.87 6.62
CA SER A 41 -7.15 17.19 5.86
C SER A 41 -8.30 17.67 6.76
N LEU A 42 -8.29 17.27 8.04
CA LEU A 42 -9.31 17.73 8.99
C LEU A 42 -9.18 19.21 9.29
N PHE A 43 -8.01 19.79 9.05
CA PHE A 43 -7.75 21.22 9.30
C PHE A 43 -7.77 22.06 8.02
N THR A 44 -8.17 21.46 6.90
CA THR A 44 -8.24 22.14 5.61
C THR A 44 -9.65 22.00 5.04
N ASN A 45 -10.00 22.91 4.12
CA ASN A 45 -11.34 22.92 3.51
C ASN A 45 -11.34 22.10 2.21
N ILE A 46 -11.05 20.81 2.32
CA ILE A 46 -11.13 19.95 1.14
C ILE A 46 -12.57 19.46 0.95
N THR A 47 -12.92 19.23 -0.30
CA THR A 47 -14.24 18.73 -0.65
C THR A 47 -14.35 17.23 -0.39
N LYS A 48 -15.60 16.74 -0.39
CA LYS A 48 -15.83 15.30 -0.26
C LYS A 48 -15.17 14.52 -1.40
N VAL A 49 -15.22 15.03 -2.63
CA VAL A 49 -14.60 14.39 -3.79
C VAL A 49 -13.09 14.34 -3.62
N GLU A 50 -12.49 15.44 -3.17
CA GLU A 50 -11.04 15.47 -2.92
C GLU A 50 -10.64 14.46 -1.86
N LEU A 51 -11.42 14.34 -0.79
CA LEU A 51 -11.17 13.38 0.26
C LEU A 51 -11.24 11.93 -0.28
N LEU A 52 -12.24 11.64 -1.13
CA LEU A 52 -12.37 10.32 -1.76
C LEU A 52 -11.17 10.01 -2.65
N VAL A 53 -10.70 10.99 -3.41
CA VAL A 53 -9.53 10.82 -4.27
C VAL A 53 -8.28 10.53 -3.43
N LEU A 54 -8.12 11.22 -2.31
CA LEU A 54 -7.03 10.93 -1.36
C LEU A 54 -7.11 9.51 -0.83
N PHE A 55 -8.29 9.07 -0.40
CA PHE A 55 -8.47 7.70 0.09
C PHE A 55 -8.12 6.65 -0.96
N ILE A 56 -8.58 6.85 -2.17
CA ILE A 56 -8.27 5.94 -3.28
C ILE A 56 -6.76 5.88 -3.50
N SER A 57 -6.10 7.04 -3.54
CA SER A 57 -4.65 7.09 -3.76
C SER A 57 -3.88 6.38 -2.66
N MET A 58 -4.24 6.59 -1.41
CA MET A 58 -3.58 5.94 -0.27
C MET A 58 -3.83 4.44 -0.26
N THR A 59 -5.06 4.02 -0.56
CA THR A 59 -5.40 2.59 -0.64
C THR A 59 -4.61 1.91 -1.75
N MET A 60 -4.42 2.57 -2.88
CA MET A 60 -3.63 2.03 -3.98
C MET A 60 -2.18 1.79 -3.57
N VAL A 61 -1.57 2.76 -2.89
CA VAL A 61 -0.17 2.61 -2.43
C VAL A 61 -0.05 1.44 -1.46
N MET A 62 -0.95 1.37 -0.50
CA MET A 62 -0.89 0.31 0.51
C MET A 62 -1.17 -1.06 -0.09
N SER A 63 -2.11 -1.15 -1.03
CA SER A 63 -2.39 -2.39 -1.74
C SER A 63 -1.20 -2.84 -2.58
N ALA A 64 -0.56 -1.91 -3.28
CA ALA A 64 0.63 -2.21 -4.06
C ALA A 64 1.75 -2.71 -3.16
N GLU A 65 1.93 -2.10 -1.97
CA GLU A 65 2.95 -2.51 -1.02
C GLU A 65 2.67 -3.92 -0.47
N LEU A 66 1.40 -4.24 -0.19
CA LEU A 66 1.01 -5.58 0.24
C LEU A 66 1.30 -6.61 -0.83
N LEU A 67 0.98 -6.30 -2.08
CA LEU A 67 1.27 -7.19 -3.22
C LEU A 67 2.77 -7.37 -3.40
N ASN A 68 3.53 -6.29 -3.26
CA ASN A 68 4.99 -6.36 -3.35
C ASN A 68 5.55 -7.29 -2.25
N THR A 69 5.04 -7.15 -1.03
CA THR A 69 5.43 -8.00 0.10
C THR A 69 5.11 -9.48 -0.20
N ALA A 70 3.93 -9.74 -0.76
CA ALA A 70 3.51 -11.11 -1.11
C ALA A 70 4.43 -11.70 -2.18
N ILE A 71 4.77 -10.92 -3.20
CA ILE A 71 5.66 -11.38 -4.28
C ILE A 71 7.06 -11.66 -3.74
N GLU A 72 7.62 -10.76 -2.94
CA GLU A 72 8.93 -10.97 -2.34
C GLU A 72 8.95 -12.21 -1.45
N SER A 73 7.92 -12.39 -0.63
CA SER A 73 7.82 -13.55 0.26
C SER A 73 7.70 -14.86 -0.52
N ALA A 74 6.89 -14.85 -1.59
CA ALA A 74 6.72 -16.03 -2.42
C ALA A 74 8.01 -16.42 -3.13
N ILE A 75 8.73 -15.43 -3.65
CA ILE A 75 10.00 -15.67 -4.33
C ILE A 75 11.04 -16.17 -3.34
N ASP A 76 11.15 -15.54 -2.18
CA ASP A 76 12.15 -15.92 -1.17
C ASP A 76 11.86 -17.31 -0.59
N ALA A 77 10.60 -17.74 -0.56
CA ALA A 77 10.23 -19.08 -0.11
C ALA A 77 10.64 -20.18 -1.09
N THR A 78 10.76 -19.85 -2.38
CA THR A 78 11.00 -20.85 -3.43
C THR A 78 12.37 -20.72 -4.10
N THR A 79 13.06 -19.58 -3.94
CA THR A 79 14.32 -19.30 -4.64
C THR A 79 15.35 -18.80 -3.63
N ASN A 80 16.38 -19.61 -3.39
CA ASN A 80 17.44 -19.25 -2.43
C ASN A 80 18.76 -18.87 -3.10
N HIS A 81 18.75 -18.67 -4.42
CA HIS A 81 19.91 -18.27 -5.19
C HIS A 81 19.47 -17.26 -6.26
N TYR A 82 20.44 -16.60 -6.90
CA TYR A 82 20.15 -15.63 -7.94
C TYR A 82 19.42 -16.27 -9.12
N HIS A 83 18.33 -15.66 -9.51
CA HIS A 83 17.55 -16.05 -10.68
C HIS A 83 17.09 -14.77 -11.41
N PRO A 84 17.39 -14.62 -12.71
CA PRO A 84 17.06 -13.40 -13.44
C PRO A 84 15.57 -13.04 -13.42
N LEU A 85 14.69 -14.04 -13.57
CA LEU A 85 13.25 -13.81 -13.56
C LEU A 85 12.74 -13.42 -12.17
N ALA A 86 13.34 -13.98 -11.13
CA ALA A 86 12.99 -13.62 -9.76
C ALA A 86 13.33 -12.14 -9.51
N LYS A 87 14.48 -11.69 -9.99
CA LYS A 87 14.88 -10.28 -9.89
C LYS A 87 13.94 -9.37 -10.65
N ILE A 88 13.55 -9.74 -11.87
CA ILE A 88 12.62 -8.97 -12.68
C ILE A 88 11.26 -8.87 -11.96
N ALA A 89 10.78 -9.97 -11.38
CA ALA A 89 9.50 -9.97 -10.66
C ALA A 89 9.53 -9.03 -9.47
N LYS A 90 10.60 -9.06 -8.68
CA LYS A 90 10.78 -8.15 -7.55
C LYS A 90 10.85 -6.70 -8.00
N ASN A 91 11.59 -6.43 -9.08
CA ASN A 91 11.71 -5.07 -9.62
C ASN A 91 10.37 -4.54 -10.15
N ALA A 92 9.61 -5.39 -10.83
CA ALA A 92 8.30 -5.00 -11.34
C ALA A 92 7.32 -4.70 -10.21
N ALA A 93 7.34 -5.50 -9.16
CA ALA A 93 6.52 -5.28 -7.98
C ALA A 93 6.88 -3.97 -7.30
N ALA A 94 8.18 -3.68 -7.18
CA ALA A 94 8.66 -2.41 -6.62
C ALA A 94 8.24 -1.23 -7.49
N ALA A 95 8.24 -1.39 -8.81
CA ALA A 95 7.80 -0.34 -9.73
C ALA A 95 6.32 -0.01 -9.53
N ALA A 96 5.48 -1.02 -9.24
CA ALA A 96 4.08 -0.79 -8.94
C ALA A 96 3.91 0.10 -7.71
N VAL A 97 4.69 -0.15 -6.67
CA VAL A 97 4.68 0.70 -5.48
C VAL A 97 5.10 2.12 -5.83
N LEU A 98 6.18 2.26 -6.60
CA LEU A 98 6.68 3.58 -6.99
C LEU A 98 5.64 4.37 -7.78
N LEU A 99 4.96 3.74 -8.74
CA LEU A 99 3.93 4.41 -9.54
C LEU A 99 2.77 4.90 -8.66
N THR A 100 2.32 4.08 -7.74
CA THR A 100 1.22 4.49 -6.85
C THR A 100 1.66 5.58 -5.89
N ALA A 101 2.91 5.54 -5.42
CA ALA A 101 3.45 6.57 -4.54
C ALA A 101 3.56 7.91 -5.27
N VAL A 102 4.04 7.91 -6.51
CA VAL A 102 4.10 9.12 -7.33
C VAL A 102 2.70 9.68 -7.56
N ASN A 103 1.74 8.81 -7.87
CA ASN A 103 0.35 9.24 -8.02
C ASN A 103 -0.18 9.91 -6.75
N ALA A 104 0.10 9.33 -5.60
CA ALA A 104 -0.35 9.90 -4.33
C ALA A 104 0.26 11.28 -4.08
N LEU A 105 1.53 11.47 -4.43
CA LEU A 105 2.18 12.77 -4.30
C LEU A 105 1.56 13.80 -5.23
N VAL A 106 1.27 13.42 -6.47
CA VAL A 106 0.61 14.30 -7.43
C VAL A 106 -0.78 14.70 -6.94
N VAL A 107 -1.57 13.75 -6.47
CA VAL A 107 -2.89 13.99 -5.93
C VAL A 107 -2.81 14.95 -4.73
N GLY A 108 -1.89 14.70 -3.81
CA GLY A 108 -1.71 15.56 -2.65
C GLY A 108 -1.34 16.98 -3.03
N TYR A 109 -0.45 17.12 -4.01
CA TYR A 109 -0.08 18.44 -4.51
C TYR A 109 -1.29 19.19 -5.05
N PHE A 110 -2.08 18.57 -5.91
CA PHE A 110 -3.25 19.24 -6.50
C PHE A 110 -4.31 19.58 -5.48
N ILE A 111 -4.48 18.76 -4.46
CA ILE A 111 -5.51 19.01 -3.43
C ILE A 111 -5.09 20.11 -2.46
N PHE A 112 -3.84 20.09 -2.00
CA PHE A 112 -3.41 20.98 -0.92
C PHE A 112 -2.65 22.22 -1.36
N TRP A 113 -2.09 22.24 -2.55
CA TRP A 113 -1.27 23.35 -3.02
C TRP A 113 -1.87 24.10 -4.18
N GLU A 114 -2.57 23.41 -5.06
CA GLU A 114 -3.20 24.01 -6.22
C GLU A 114 -4.49 24.69 -5.82
N GLU A 115 -4.63 25.98 -6.09
CA GLU A 115 -5.84 26.74 -5.78
C GLU A 115 -6.70 26.95 -7.01
#